data_b594dde02770fd5e5583812393dfbed7
#
_entry.id   b594dde02770fd5e5583812393dfbed7
#
_cell.length_a   1.000
_cell.length_b   1.000
_cell.length_c   1.000
_cell.angle_alpha   90.00
_cell.angle_beta   90.00
_cell.angle_gamma   90.00
#
_symmetry.space_group_name_H-M   'P 1'
#
loop_
_entity.id
_entity.type
_entity.pdbx_description
1 polymer ?
#
loop_
_entity_poly.entity_id
_entity_poly.type
_entity_poly.pdbx_seq_one_letter_code
_entity_poly.pdbx_strand_id
1 'polypeptide(L)'
;MNREELQHAAHAEEQSQARFQHHVHVCAGTSCTARHSEQIITALQKELTQHGLQKTCAVKPVGCAGLCAVGPMVRVHTQEKAEAAAHAPSTNGAADAVTAGSVDHEVLLHHVEPQDAPDIVATLGKTPPERLEYSTNTPFFMRQHKIVLEHCGQVDPERIEDSIAHGGY
;
A
#
# COMPACT_ATOMS: atom_id res chain seq x y z
N MET A 1 -8.07 -24.63 12.14
CA MET A 1 -7.44 -24.35 10.83
C MET A 1 -6.10 -25.05 10.82
N ASN A 2 -5.87 -25.94 9.88
CA ASN A 2 -4.60 -26.65 9.71
C ASN A 2 -3.63 -25.85 8.81
N ARG A 3 -2.37 -26.30 8.65
CA ARG A 3 -1.36 -25.61 7.86
C ARG A 3 -1.75 -25.45 6.39
N GLU A 4 -2.41 -26.44 5.82
CA GLU A 4 -2.82 -26.41 4.42
C GLU A 4 -3.96 -25.41 4.20
N GLU A 5 -4.90 -25.31 5.14
CA GLU A 5 -5.98 -24.32 5.12
C GLU A 5 -5.43 -22.90 5.23
N LEU A 6 -4.39 -22.67 6.07
CA LEU A 6 -3.71 -21.39 6.19
C LEU A 6 -3.01 -20.99 4.88
N GLN A 7 -2.27 -21.93 4.28
CA GLN A 7 -1.59 -21.70 3.01
C GLN A 7 -2.58 -21.39 1.88
N HIS A 8 -3.71 -22.10 1.87
CA HIS A 8 -4.76 -21.85 0.88
C HIS A 8 -5.40 -20.47 1.08
N ALA A 9 -5.65 -20.06 2.32
CA ALA A 9 -6.19 -18.73 2.64
C ALA A 9 -5.21 -17.61 2.24
N ALA A 10 -3.91 -17.76 2.57
CA ALA A 10 -2.86 -16.83 2.17
C ALA A 10 -2.83 -16.65 0.65
N HIS A 11 -2.74 -17.75 -0.08
CA HIS A 11 -2.67 -17.73 -1.54
C HIS A 11 -3.93 -17.13 -2.20
N ALA A 12 -5.10 -17.41 -1.67
CA ALA A 12 -6.35 -16.83 -2.16
C ALA A 12 -6.37 -15.30 -1.97
N GLU A 13 -5.88 -14.80 -0.83
CA GLU A 13 -5.79 -13.37 -0.58
C GLU A 13 -4.74 -12.71 -1.47
N GLU A 14 -3.54 -13.29 -1.61
CA GLU A 14 -2.49 -12.82 -2.52
C GLU A 14 -3.00 -12.71 -3.95
N GLN A 15 -3.70 -13.72 -4.45
CA GLN A 15 -4.32 -13.68 -5.78
C GLN A 15 -5.40 -12.61 -5.90
N SER A 16 -6.16 -12.39 -4.84
CA SER A 16 -7.17 -11.33 -4.79
C SER A 16 -6.54 -9.95 -4.90
N GLN A 17 -5.43 -9.72 -4.18
CA GLN A 17 -4.72 -8.46 -4.21
C GLN A 17 -3.95 -8.23 -5.51
N ALA A 18 -3.35 -9.26 -6.10
CA ALA A 18 -2.59 -9.20 -7.35
C ALA A 18 -3.44 -8.75 -8.58
N ARG A 19 -4.76 -8.72 -8.46
CA ARG A 19 -5.64 -8.22 -9.54
C ARG A 19 -5.54 -6.71 -9.71
N PHE A 20 -5.20 -5.99 -8.64
CA PHE A 20 -5.15 -4.55 -8.65
C PHE A 20 -3.76 -4.06 -9.05
N GLN A 21 -3.72 -3.05 -9.90
CA GLN A 21 -2.49 -2.36 -10.28
C GLN A 21 -2.07 -1.34 -9.22
N HIS A 22 -3.06 -0.73 -8.56
CA HIS A 22 -2.84 0.29 -7.56
C HIS A 22 -3.46 -0.14 -6.23
N HIS A 23 -2.73 0.08 -5.14
CA HIS A 23 -3.20 -0.13 -3.78
C HIS A 23 -3.11 1.18 -3.02
N VAL A 24 -4.22 1.64 -2.51
CA VAL A 24 -4.31 2.85 -1.67
C VAL A 24 -4.60 2.43 -0.24
N HIS A 25 -3.61 2.49 0.61
CA HIS A 25 -3.69 2.13 2.02
C HIS A 25 -3.93 3.38 2.86
N VAL A 26 -5.05 3.44 3.54
CA VAL A 26 -5.43 4.56 4.40
C VAL A 26 -5.25 4.17 5.86
N CYS A 27 -4.44 4.90 6.59
CA CYS A 27 -4.21 4.63 8.00
C CYS A 27 -5.51 4.78 8.80
N ALA A 28 -5.96 3.68 9.41
CA ALA A 28 -7.13 3.59 10.29
C ALA A 28 -6.74 3.52 11.78
N GLY A 29 -5.53 3.91 12.13
CA GLY A 29 -5.13 4.05 13.53
C GLY A 29 -5.92 5.16 14.23
N THR A 30 -6.09 5.08 15.53
CA THR A 30 -6.94 5.95 16.37
C THR A 30 -6.79 7.45 16.07
N SER A 31 -5.55 7.92 15.89
CA SER A 31 -5.29 9.34 15.59
C SER A 31 -5.78 9.75 14.19
N CYS A 32 -5.64 8.88 13.20
CA CYS A 32 -6.12 9.13 11.84
C CYS A 32 -7.64 9.04 11.76
N THR A 33 -8.25 8.08 12.47
CA THR A 33 -9.71 7.96 12.59
C THR A 33 -10.31 9.19 13.25
N ALA A 34 -9.69 9.70 14.32
CA ALA A 34 -10.11 10.96 14.97
C ALA A 34 -10.00 12.18 14.03
N ARG A 35 -9.23 12.07 12.95
CA ARG A 35 -9.09 13.08 11.88
C ARG A 35 -9.82 12.66 10.59
N HIS A 36 -10.87 11.87 10.73
CA HIS A 36 -11.79 11.50 9.66
C HIS A 36 -11.19 10.66 8.52
N SER A 37 -10.23 9.76 8.79
CA SER A 37 -9.67 8.86 7.76
C SER A 37 -10.74 7.98 7.09
N GLU A 38 -11.84 7.65 7.75
CA GLU A 38 -12.98 6.93 7.18
C GLU A 38 -13.68 7.73 6.06
N GLN A 39 -13.74 9.05 6.21
CA GLN A 39 -14.28 9.92 5.15
C GLN A 39 -13.34 9.98 3.94
N ILE A 40 -12.02 9.89 4.16
CA ILE A 40 -11.04 9.79 3.08
C ILE A 40 -11.25 8.50 2.29
N ILE A 41 -11.43 7.35 2.97
CA ILE A 41 -11.73 6.06 2.33
C ILE A 41 -12.98 6.18 1.46
N THR A 42 -14.05 6.75 2.03
CA THR A 42 -15.33 6.93 1.32
C THR A 42 -15.18 7.82 0.09
N ALA A 43 -14.43 8.93 0.22
CA ALA A 43 -14.16 9.86 -0.89
C ALA A 43 -13.36 9.19 -2.01
N LEU A 44 -12.29 8.46 -1.66
CA LEU A 44 -11.48 7.70 -2.62
C LEU A 44 -12.29 6.64 -3.37
N GLN A 45 -13.11 5.86 -2.67
CA GLN A 45 -13.98 4.86 -3.28
C GLN A 45 -15.00 5.48 -4.25
N LYS A 46 -15.54 6.64 -3.88
CA LYS A 46 -16.45 7.41 -4.74
C LYS A 46 -15.75 7.88 -6.02
N GLU A 47 -14.55 8.47 -5.90
CA GLU A 47 -13.77 8.93 -7.05
C GLU A 47 -13.36 7.77 -7.96
N LEU A 48 -12.89 6.66 -7.40
CA LEU A 48 -12.58 5.45 -8.19
C LEU A 48 -13.80 4.94 -8.95
N THR A 49 -15.00 5.04 -8.34
CA THR A 49 -16.25 4.66 -8.98
C THR A 49 -16.58 5.57 -10.16
N GLN A 50 -16.44 6.88 -9.99
CA GLN A 50 -16.69 7.87 -11.04
C GLN A 50 -15.76 7.71 -12.23
N HIS A 51 -14.51 7.33 -11.97
CA HIS A 51 -13.49 7.12 -13.01
C HIS A 51 -13.43 5.68 -13.55
N GLY A 52 -14.26 4.76 -13.04
CA GLY A 52 -14.30 3.36 -13.49
C GLY A 52 -13.05 2.55 -13.11
N LEU A 53 -12.31 2.98 -12.09
CA LEU A 53 -11.04 2.39 -11.64
C LEU A 53 -11.18 1.33 -10.54
N GLN A 54 -12.40 0.93 -10.15
CA GLN A 54 -12.63 -0.05 -9.06
C GLN A 54 -12.01 -1.43 -9.33
N LYS A 55 -11.73 -1.76 -10.61
CA LYS A 55 -11.11 -3.03 -10.99
C LYS A 55 -9.59 -3.00 -11.01
N THR A 56 -9.00 -1.80 -11.02
CA THR A 56 -7.55 -1.59 -11.13
C THR A 56 -6.94 -1.00 -9.88
N CYS A 57 -7.75 -0.44 -8.99
CA CYS A 57 -7.30 0.17 -7.74
C CYS A 57 -8.10 -0.33 -6.56
N ALA A 58 -7.40 -0.82 -5.52
CA ALA A 58 -7.98 -1.20 -4.23
C ALA A 58 -7.74 -0.09 -3.20
N VAL A 59 -8.77 0.24 -2.42
CA VAL A 59 -8.64 1.10 -1.22
C VAL A 59 -8.84 0.24 0.00
N LYS A 60 -7.85 0.21 0.89
CA LYS A 60 -7.82 -0.63 2.08
C LYS A 60 -7.53 0.19 3.34
N PRO A 61 -8.33 0.06 4.42
CA PRO A 61 -7.91 0.54 5.73
C PRO A 61 -6.75 -0.30 6.22
N VAL A 62 -5.76 0.33 6.84
CA VAL A 62 -4.58 -0.38 7.38
C VAL A 62 -4.29 0.08 8.79
N GLY A 63 -3.56 -0.74 9.54
CA GLY A 63 -3.07 -0.43 10.87
C GLY A 63 -2.20 0.84 10.89
N CYS A 64 -1.88 1.33 12.09
CA CYS A 64 -1.16 2.58 12.28
C CYS A 64 0.22 2.56 11.60
N ALA A 65 0.50 3.54 10.74
CA ALA A 65 1.80 3.71 10.07
C ALA A 65 2.90 4.32 10.98
N GLY A 66 2.55 4.71 12.22
CA GLY A 66 3.50 5.27 13.19
C GLY A 66 3.76 6.77 13.07
N LEU A 67 3.13 7.47 12.12
CA LEU A 67 3.37 8.89 11.81
C LEU A 67 2.18 9.78 12.22
N CYS A 68 1.66 9.59 13.42
CA CYS A 68 0.42 10.21 13.90
C CYS A 68 0.45 11.75 13.90
N ALA A 69 1.63 12.37 14.06
CA ALA A 69 1.77 13.83 14.08
C ALA A 69 1.39 14.48 12.74
N VAL A 70 1.63 13.78 11.63
CA VAL A 70 1.39 14.26 10.26
C VAL A 70 0.21 13.54 9.57
N GLY A 71 -0.58 12.76 10.31
CA GLY A 71 -1.78 12.10 9.77
C GLY A 71 -2.91 13.09 9.45
N PRO A 72 -3.94 12.64 8.75
CA PRO A 72 -4.12 11.29 8.20
C PRO A 72 -3.11 10.91 7.13
N MET A 73 -2.66 9.63 7.18
CA MET A 73 -1.66 9.10 6.27
C MET A 73 -2.32 8.22 5.23
N VAL A 74 -1.91 8.39 3.99
CA VAL A 74 -2.30 7.53 2.87
C VAL A 74 -1.03 7.06 2.16
N ARG A 75 -0.95 5.77 1.87
CA ARG A 75 0.13 5.18 1.08
C ARG A 75 -0.44 4.72 -0.25
N VAL A 76 0.18 5.12 -1.33
CA VAL A 76 -0.16 4.67 -2.68
C VAL A 76 0.96 3.78 -3.17
N HIS A 77 0.63 2.55 -3.50
CA HIS A 77 1.54 1.58 -4.08
C HIS A 77 1.05 1.23 -5.49
N THR A 78 1.93 1.33 -6.47
CA THR A 78 1.65 1.03 -7.87
C THR A 78 2.57 -0.07 -8.35
N GLN A 79 2.00 -1.17 -8.82
CA GLN A 79 2.72 -2.24 -9.47
C GLN A 79 2.82 -1.93 -10.97
N GLU A 80 4.00 -1.68 -11.48
CA GLU A 80 4.19 -1.65 -12.92
C GLU A 80 4.15 -3.08 -13.45
N LYS A 81 3.13 -3.41 -14.24
CA LYS A 81 3.14 -4.62 -15.04
C LYS A 81 4.29 -4.48 -16.03
N ALA A 82 5.34 -5.27 -15.85
CA ALA A 82 6.40 -5.39 -16.83
C ALA A 82 5.77 -5.85 -18.16
N GLU A 83 5.56 -4.93 -19.09
CA GLU A 83 5.46 -5.32 -20.48
C GLU A 83 6.77 -5.97 -20.84
N ALA A 84 6.67 -7.15 -21.45
CA ALA A 84 7.78 -8.02 -21.78
C ALA A 84 8.88 -7.28 -22.56
N ALA A 85 9.84 -6.71 -21.85
CA ALA A 85 11.08 -6.21 -22.43
C ALA A 85 12.12 -7.33 -22.33
N ALA A 86 12.49 -7.85 -23.50
CA ALA A 86 13.44 -8.89 -23.72
C ALA A 86 14.79 -8.64 -23.03
N HIS A 87 15.21 -9.67 -22.26
CA HIS A 87 16.55 -10.17 -22.06
C HIS A 87 17.76 -9.23 -22.27
N ALA A 88 18.40 -8.86 -21.16
CA ALA A 88 19.85 -8.67 -21.14
C ALA A 88 20.43 -9.36 -19.90
N PRO A 89 21.46 -10.22 -20.04
CA PRO A 89 22.05 -10.94 -18.93
C PRO A 89 23.02 -10.05 -18.16
N SER A 90 22.81 -9.88 -16.86
CA SER A 90 23.83 -9.30 -15.97
C SER A 90 24.41 -10.38 -15.08
N THR A 91 25.73 -10.52 -15.21
CA THR A 91 26.59 -11.41 -14.44
C THR A 91 26.94 -10.82 -13.06
N ASN A 92 27.01 -11.71 -12.07
CA ASN A 92 27.76 -11.67 -10.83
C ASN A 92 27.16 -11.10 -9.55
N GLY A 93 26.86 -12.01 -8.64
CA GLY A 93 27.35 -11.99 -7.25
C GLY A 93 26.35 -11.75 -6.14
N ALA A 94 25.87 -12.85 -5.58
CA ALA A 94 25.60 -13.12 -4.15
C ALA A 94 24.59 -12.23 -3.36
N ALA A 95 23.63 -12.98 -2.85
CA ALA A 95 22.86 -12.80 -1.61
C ALA A 95 21.68 -11.84 -1.63
N ASP A 96 20.61 -12.47 -1.34
CA ASP A 96 19.25 -12.13 -0.93
C ASP A 96 18.23 -12.12 -2.07
N ALA A 97 17.38 -13.15 -2.00
CA ALA A 97 16.28 -13.37 -2.92
C ALA A 97 15.21 -12.28 -2.76
N VAL A 98 15.45 -11.16 -3.38
CA VAL A 98 14.39 -10.21 -3.75
C VAL A 98 13.86 -10.68 -5.10
N THR A 99 12.62 -11.12 -5.11
CA THR A 99 11.90 -11.57 -6.30
C THR A 99 12.03 -10.51 -7.40
N ALA A 100 12.61 -10.90 -8.51
CA ALA A 100 12.91 -10.05 -9.65
C ALA A 100 11.63 -9.49 -10.28
N GLY A 101 11.56 -8.17 -10.51
CA GLY A 101 10.93 -7.63 -11.71
C GLY A 101 9.67 -6.79 -11.60
N SER A 102 9.41 -6.06 -10.52
CA SER A 102 8.49 -4.92 -10.58
C SER A 102 9.20 -3.68 -10.05
N VAL A 103 9.18 -2.60 -10.81
CA VAL A 103 9.56 -1.29 -10.26
C VAL A 103 8.35 -0.82 -9.45
N ASP A 104 8.34 -1.16 -8.17
CA ASP A 104 7.29 -0.75 -7.27
C ASP A 104 7.45 0.73 -6.96
N HIS A 105 6.50 1.54 -7.42
CA HIS A 105 6.44 2.95 -7.07
C HIS A 105 5.56 3.12 -5.82
N GLU A 106 6.19 3.43 -4.71
CA GLU A 106 5.51 3.71 -3.45
C GLU A 106 5.61 5.20 -3.09
N VAL A 107 4.47 5.80 -2.78
CA VAL A 107 4.35 7.18 -2.33
C VAL A 107 3.62 7.23 -1.00
N LEU A 108 4.14 8.00 -0.07
CA LEU A 108 3.51 8.27 1.22
C LEU A 108 2.95 9.69 1.22
N LEU A 109 1.67 9.82 1.57
CA LEU A 109 0.97 11.09 1.62
C LEU A 109 0.58 11.42 3.06
N HIS A 110 0.64 12.71 3.42
CA HIS A 110 0.36 13.21 4.76
C HIS A 110 -0.68 14.34 4.77
N HIS A 111 -1.28 14.59 5.95
CA HIS A 111 -2.33 15.60 6.13
C HIS A 111 -3.44 15.50 5.07
N VAL A 112 -3.75 14.27 4.66
CA VAL A 112 -4.74 14.03 3.62
C VAL A 112 -6.13 14.34 4.14
N GLU A 113 -6.91 15.05 3.35
CA GLU A 113 -8.31 15.38 3.62
C GLU A 113 -9.22 14.74 2.56
N PRO A 114 -10.53 14.56 2.83
CA PRO A 114 -11.45 13.94 1.86
C PRO A 114 -11.50 14.66 0.50
N GLN A 115 -11.26 15.97 0.49
CA GLN A 115 -11.23 16.79 -0.72
C GLN A 115 -10.01 16.54 -1.62
N ASP A 116 -8.99 15.83 -1.12
CA ASP A 116 -7.80 15.47 -1.88
C ASP A 116 -8.00 14.20 -2.72
N ALA A 117 -9.10 13.48 -2.51
CA ALA A 117 -9.37 12.23 -3.21
C ALA A 117 -9.32 12.35 -4.74
N PRO A 118 -9.88 13.40 -5.39
CA PRO A 118 -9.75 13.57 -6.84
C PRO A 118 -8.30 13.68 -7.31
N ASP A 119 -7.46 14.47 -6.59
CA ASP A 119 -6.05 14.66 -6.93
C ASP A 119 -5.27 13.36 -6.79
N ILE A 120 -5.52 12.60 -5.71
CA ILE A 120 -4.87 11.30 -5.46
C ILE A 120 -5.23 10.31 -6.58
N VAL A 121 -6.51 10.20 -6.93
CA VAL A 121 -6.97 9.28 -7.99
C VAL A 121 -6.43 9.69 -9.36
N ALA A 122 -6.36 10.97 -9.67
CA ALA A 122 -5.81 11.47 -10.96
C ALA A 122 -4.30 11.23 -11.09
N THR A 123 -3.60 11.07 -9.99
CA THR A 123 -2.13 10.87 -9.94
C THR A 123 -1.71 9.43 -9.63
N LEU A 124 -2.63 8.45 -9.67
CA LEU A 124 -2.27 7.03 -9.52
C LEU A 124 -1.23 6.61 -10.56
N GLY A 125 -0.12 6.03 -10.11
CA GLY A 125 1.03 5.66 -10.96
C GLY A 125 1.85 6.84 -11.48
N LYS A 126 1.65 8.05 -10.95
CA LYS A 126 2.38 9.27 -11.32
C LYS A 126 2.88 9.97 -10.06
N THR A 127 3.58 11.09 -10.26
CA THR A 127 4.01 11.95 -9.16
C THR A 127 2.78 12.58 -8.48
N PRO A 128 2.63 12.41 -7.17
CA PRO A 128 1.52 12.99 -6.40
C PRO A 128 1.67 14.52 -6.29
N PRO A 129 0.61 15.22 -5.82
CA PRO A 129 0.72 16.63 -5.50
C PRO A 129 1.80 16.84 -4.43
N GLU A 130 2.75 17.75 -4.70
CA GLU A 130 3.90 18.03 -3.81
C GLU A 130 3.46 18.38 -2.37
N ARG A 131 2.32 19.06 -2.22
CA ARG A 131 1.75 19.41 -0.91
C ARG A 131 1.35 18.21 -0.03
N LEU A 132 1.11 17.06 -0.63
CA LEU A 132 0.69 15.83 0.06
C LEU A 132 1.85 14.85 0.22
N GLU A 133 2.90 14.96 -0.58
CA GLU A 133 3.99 14.01 -0.58
C GLU A 133 4.82 14.11 0.71
N TYR A 134 4.94 12.99 1.41
CA TYR A 134 5.80 12.86 2.57
C TYR A 134 7.09 12.13 2.21
N SER A 135 8.19 12.85 2.19
CA SER A 135 9.49 12.28 1.80
C SER A 135 9.95 11.19 2.77
N THR A 136 10.13 10.00 2.25
CA THR A 136 10.73 8.87 2.96
C THR A 136 12.26 8.81 2.77
N ASN A 137 12.82 9.61 1.86
CA ASN A 137 14.26 9.70 1.63
C ASN A 137 14.94 10.60 2.68
N THR A 138 14.79 10.25 3.95
CA THR A 138 15.39 10.96 5.07
C THR A 138 16.17 9.99 5.94
N PRO A 139 17.20 10.46 6.70
CA PRO A 139 17.94 9.59 7.59
C PRO A 139 17.08 8.88 8.64
N PHE A 140 15.95 9.46 8.99
CA PHE A 140 14.97 8.85 9.90
C PHE A 140 14.40 7.54 9.32
N PHE A 141 13.97 7.53 8.07
CA PHE A 141 13.44 6.32 7.44
C PHE A 141 14.55 5.35 7.00
N MET A 142 15.62 5.87 6.38
CA MET A 142 16.69 5.05 5.84
C MET A 142 17.48 4.26 6.90
N ARG A 143 17.48 4.72 8.15
CA ARG A 143 18.19 4.06 9.25
C ARG A 143 17.30 3.14 10.09
N GLN A 144 16.00 3.09 9.80
CA GLN A 144 15.08 2.20 10.51
C GLN A 144 15.09 0.80 9.90
N HIS A 145 15.27 -0.19 10.75
CA HIS A 145 15.05 -1.59 10.43
C HIS A 145 13.86 -2.07 11.25
N LYS A 146 12.71 -2.18 10.62
CA LYS A 146 11.46 -2.60 11.29
C LYS A 146 11.42 -4.11 11.36
N ILE A 147 11.35 -4.67 12.57
CA ILE A 147 11.19 -6.10 12.82
C ILE A 147 9.75 -6.36 13.31
N VAL A 148 9.41 -5.87 14.51
CA VAL A 148 8.06 -6.07 15.10
C VAL A 148 6.99 -5.26 14.36
N LEU A 149 7.36 -4.11 13.81
CA LEU A 149 6.46 -3.18 13.12
C LEU A 149 6.56 -3.31 11.58
N GLU A 150 7.05 -4.43 11.07
CA GLU A 150 7.28 -4.66 9.64
C GLU A 150 6.01 -4.42 8.82
N HIS A 151 4.89 -4.96 9.27
CA HIS A 151 3.59 -4.88 8.58
C HIS A 151 2.73 -3.66 8.96
N CYS A 152 3.27 -2.74 9.79
CA CYS A 152 2.56 -1.52 10.16
C CYS A 152 2.28 -0.62 8.96
N GLY A 153 1.01 -0.25 8.77
CA GLY A 153 0.56 0.52 7.62
C GLY A 153 0.41 -0.28 6.33
N GLN A 154 0.41 -1.62 6.41
CA GLN A 154 0.25 -2.52 5.27
C GLN A 154 -0.95 -3.46 5.42
N VAL A 155 -1.14 -4.01 6.62
CA VAL A 155 -2.17 -5.01 6.92
C VAL A 155 -3.45 -4.35 7.39
N ASP A 156 -4.58 -4.84 6.89
CA ASP A 156 -5.91 -4.52 7.41
C ASP A 156 -6.13 -5.27 8.73
N PRO A 157 -6.23 -4.57 9.88
CA PRO A 157 -6.34 -5.20 11.18
C PRO A 157 -7.69 -5.89 11.42
N GLU A 158 -8.70 -5.62 10.58
CA GLU A 158 -10.03 -6.21 10.69
C GLU A 158 -10.21 -7.46 9.80
N ARG A 159 -9.20 -7.80 8.98
CA ARG A 159 -9.24 -8.94 8.06
C ARG A 159 -8.17 -9.97 8.41
N ILE A 160 -8.62 -11.12 8.87
CA ILE A 160 -7.72 -12.23 9.22
C ILE A 160 -6.97 -12.79 7.99
N GLU A 161 -7.60 -12.82 6.83
CA GLU A 161 -7.01 -13.29 5.57
C GLU A 161 -5.79 -12.45 5.20
N ASP A 162 -5.88 -11.13 5.37
CA ASP A 162 -4.78 -10.21 5.11
C ASP A 162 -3.61 -10.44 6.09
N SER A 163 -3.90 -10.70 7.36
CA SER A 163 -2.90 -11.07 8.35
C SER A 163 -2.21 -12.40 8.02
N ILE A 164 -2.97 -13.41 7.57
CA ILE A 164 -2.44 -14.72 7.17
C ILE A 164 -1.53 -14.58 5.94
N ALA A 165 -1.93 -13.78 4.94
CA ALA A 165 -1.14 -13.52 3.74
C ALA A 165 0.22 -12.86 4.05
N HIS A 166 0.30 -12.11 5.16
CA HIS A 166 1.54 -11.50 5.65
C HIS A 166 2.30 -12.35 6.68
N GLY A 167 2.02 -13.65 6.76
CA GLY A 167 2.74 -14.59 7.63
C GLY A 167 2.26 -14.59 9.09
N GLY A 168 1.09 -14.04 9.37
CA GLY A 168 0.39 -14.23 10.64
C GLY A 168 -0.04 -15.69 10.80
N TYR A 169 0.22 -16.29 11.98
CA TYR A 169 -0.01 -17.72 12.33
C TYR A 169 1.11 -18.64 11.80
#